data_eb5ec371da691ef491c71e74a38c1524
#
_entry.id   eb5ec371da691ef491c71e74a38c1524
#
_cell.length_a   1.000
_cell.length_b   1.000
_cell.length_c   1.000
_cell.angle_alpha   90.00
_cell.angle_beta   90.00
_cell.angle_gamma   90.00
#
_symmetry.space_group_name_H-M   'P 1'
#
loop_
_entity.id
_entity.type
_entity.pdbx_description
1 polymer ?
#
loop_
_entity_poly.entity_id
_entity_poly.type
_entity_poly.pdbx_seq_one_letter_code
_entity_poly.pdbx_strand_id
1 'polypeptide(L)'
;MNILFLLLAIALFIALVLKNVPIVIATILSSIFLLLTQQMDLYDGITATYMTGFGDYVRDFFLLFMLGALFGKLVEISGAAKSISTFIFRAFGDRFAIIGLIIMGIILTLGGVNLFVAMFTMYPLAMAMFRRADIPRKIFAAAYFVGCVGATMTAPFTPSIQNATPTVYLGTTVAAAAVPGMISTVLKLVFCTAYVMWVVKRAKNRGEHFEELEGEAPATEVGKESSGPSALASVLPMLVILLVLNVAKQPIVTSLLAGIVAAFVFYFKHMPHSLKEISAEVQDSVFSGLKTISITAAAAGYGAVV
;
A
#
# COMPACT_ATOMS: atom_id res chain seq x y z
N MET A 1 14.34 21.25 -25.93
CA MET A 1 14.78 20.81 -24.58
C MET A 1 16.05 19.98 -24.72
N ASN A 2 17.11 20.31 -23.96
CA ASN A 2 18.38 19.58 -24.06
C ASN A 2 18.29 18.32 -23.16
N ILE A 3 18.35 17.13 -23.77
CA ILE A 3 18.24 15.84 -23.08
C ILE A 3 19.26 15.70 -21.95
N LEU A 4 20.46 16.30 -22.11
CA LEU A 4 21.49 16.24 -21.07
C LEU A 4 21.01 16.90 -19.75
N PHE A 5 20.41 18.08 -19.83
CA PHE A 5 19.92 18.80 -18.66
C PHE A 5 18.72 18.08 -18.02
N LEU A 6 17.88 17.41 -18.82
CA LEU A 6 16.83 16.55 -18.33
C LEU A 6 17.38 15.38 -17.50
N LEU A 7 18.38 14.68 -18.04
CA LEU A 7 19.03 13.58 -17.34
C LEU A 7 19.72 14.05 -16.04
N LEU A 8 20.34 15.24 -16.08
CA LEU A 8 20.95 15.84 -14.89
C LEU A 8 19.90 16.22 -13.83
N ALA A 9 18.73 16.74 -14.25
CA ALA A 9 17.64 17.04 -13.32
C ALA A 9 17.09 15.79 -12.64
N ILE A 10 16.93 14.69 -13.40
CA ILE A 10 16.54 13.39 -12.85
C ILE A 10 17.62 12.85 -11.89
N ALA A 11 18.89 12.94 -12.28
CA ALA A 11 20.00 12.54 -11.42
C ALA A 11 20.05 13.37 -10.12
N LEU A 12 19.82 14.68 -10.20
CA LEU A 12 19.71 15.55 -9.03
C LEU A 12 18.56 15.13 -8.12
N PHE A 13 17.37 14.87 -8.69
CA PHE A 13 16.22 14.38 -7.93
C PHE A 13 16.55 13.09 -7.17
N ILE A 14 17.12 12.10 -7.86
CA ILE A 14 17.54 10.83 -7.25
C ILE A 14 18.56 11.07 -6.13
N ALA A 15 19.58 11.90 -6.38
CA ALA A 15 20.61 12.21 -5.40
C ALA A 15 20.05 12.88 -4.13
N LEU A 16 19.08 13.80 -4.29
CA LEU A 16 18.40 14.45 -3.17
C LEU A 16 17.60 13.47 -2.34
N VAL A 17 16.83 12.58 -3.01
CA VAL A 17 16.02 11.55 -2.33
C VAL A 17 16.92 10.56 -1.58
N LEU A 18 18.05 10.13 -2.17
CA LEU A 18 19.03 9.26 -1.50
C LEU A 18 19.70 9.93 -0.29
N LYS A 19 19.75 11.26 -0.26
CA LYS A 19 20.20 12.04 0.91
C LYS A 19 19.09 12.33 1.92
N ASN A 20 17.94 11.63 1.84
CA ASN A 20 16.77 11.79 2.70
C ASN A 20 16.12 13.19 2.63
N VAL A 21 16.29 13.93 1.54
CA VAL A 21 15.53 15.15 1.31
C VAL A 21 14.07 14.76 1.01
N PRO A 22 13.07 15.41 1.65
CA PRO A 22 11.67 15.12 1.38
C PRO A 22 11.33 15.23 -0.12
N ILE A 23 10.56 14.29 -0.66
CA ILE A 23 10.25 14.18 -2.10
C ILE A 23 9.67 15.50 -2.64
N VAL A 24 8.78 16.15 -1.91
CA VAL A 24 8.18 17.43 -2.31
C VAL A 24 9.25 18.50 -2.52
N ILE A 25 10.25 18.58 -1.65
CA ILE A 25 11.36 19.54 -1.78
C ILE A 25 12.28 19.11 -2.92
N ALA A 26 12.58 17.82 -3.03
CA ALA A 26 13.45 17.31 -4.09
C ALA A 26 12.88 17.57 -5.49
N THR A 27 11.56 17.41 -5.68
CA THR A 27 10.89 17.72 -6.96
C THR A 27 10.94 19.20 -7.30
N ILE A 28 10.67 20.09 -6.34
CA ILE A 28 10.74 21.55 -6.55
C ILE A 28 12.16 21.97 -6.92
N LEU A 29 13.17 21.52 -6.17
CA LEU A 29 14.57 21.86 -6.45
C LEU A 29 15.02 21.37 -7.83
N SER A 30 14.62 20.15 -8.21
CA SER A 30 14.93 19.59 -9.53
C SER A 30 14.19 20.31 -10.66
N SER A 31 12.96 20.77 -10.43
CA SER A 31 12.22 21.61 -11.36
C SER A 31 12.91 22.97 -11.55
N ILE A 32 13.31 23.62 -10.46
CA ILE A 32 14.07 24.90 -10.51
C ILE A 32 15.36 24.73 -11.31
N PHE A 33 16.12 23.66 -11.05
CA PHE A 33 17.33 23.35 -11.79
C PHE A 33 17.06 23.22 -13.29
N LEU A 34 15.99 22.48 -13.67
CA LEU A 34 15.64 22.28 -15.06
C LEU A 34 15.21 23.59 -15.74
N LEU A 35 14.36 24.40 -15.09
CA LEU A 35 13.90 25.68 -15.62
C LEU A 35 15.06 26.64 -15.86
N LEU A 36 15.99 26.73 -14.91
CA LEU A 36 17.18 27.59 -15.05
C LEU A 36 18.10 27.13 -16.16
N THR A 37 18.35 25.85 -16.29
CA THR A 37 19.27 25.32 -17.33
C THR A 37 18.68 25.37 -18.73
N GLN A 38 17.35 25.35 -18.84
CA GLN A 38 16.62 25.49 -20.11
C GLN A 38 16.27 26.95 -20.43
N GLN A 39 16.67 27.91 -19.58
CA GLN A 39 16.37 29.36 -19.72
C GLN A 39 14.86 29.63 -19.83
N MET A 40 14.04 28.85 -19.14
CA MET A 40 12.60 29.06 -19.03
C MET A 40 12.29 30.05 -17.90
N ASP A 41 11.12 30.69 -17.97
CA ASP A 41 10.68 31.56 -16.89
C ASP A 41 10.49 30.77 -15.61
N LEU A 42 11.18 31.18 -14.54
CA LEU A 42 11.16 30.45 -13.26
C LEU A 42 9.83 30.61 -12.54
N TYR A 43 9.24 31.82 -12.59
CA TYR A 43 8.00 32.09 -11.89
C TYR A 43 6.84 31.31 -12.53
N ASP A 44 6.66 31.42 -13.83
CA ASP A 44 5.61 30.70 -14.56
C ASP A 44 5.86 29.19 -14.55
N GLY A 45 7.11 28.77 -14.64
CA GLY A 45 7.47 27.35 -14.56
C GLY A 45 7.06 26.69 -13.26
N ILE A 46 7.19 27.40 -12.12
CA ILE A 46 6.78 26.86 -10.81
C ILE A 46 5.29 27.12 -10.55
N THR A 47 4.81 28.37 -10.74
CA THR A 47 3.46 28.75 -10.31
C THR A 47 2.37 28.32 -11.29
N ALA A 48 2.68 28.21 -12.57
CA ALA A 48 1.75 27.72 -13.58
C ALA A 48 2.03 26.25 -13.92
N THR A 49 3.19 25.92 -14.50
CA THR A 49 3.43 24.57 -15.04
C THR A 49 3.47 23.50 -13.94
N TYR A 50 4.37 23.66 -12.95
CA TYR A 50 4.48 22.69 -11.84
C TYR A 50 3.18 22.60 -11.03
N MET A 51 2.58 23.74 -10.68
CA MET A 51 1.37 23.78 -9.87
C MET A 51 0.14 23.28 -10.62
N THR A 52 0.08 23.38 -11.95
CA THR A 52 -0.98 22.73 -12.74
C THR A 52 -0.87 21.23 -12.65
N GLY A 53 0.32 20.65 -12.90
CA GLY A 53 0.51 19.21 -12.78
C GLY A 53 0.25 18.68 -11.37
N PHE A 54 0.67 19.43 -10.35
CA PHE A 54 0.37 19.11 -8.95
C PHE A 54 -1.13 19.17 -8.66
N GLY A 55 -1.78 20.26 -9.04
CA GLY A 55 -3.21 20.52 -8.74
C GLY A 55 -4.14 19.57 -9.48
N ASP A 56 -3.86 19.28 -10.75
CA ASP A 56 -4.62 18.32 -11.55
C ASP A 56 -4.55 16.92 -10.93
N TYR A 57 -3.35 16.49 -10.50
CA TYR A 57 -3.21 15.21 -9.82
C TYR A 57 -4.02 15.14 -8.52
N VAL A 58 -3.96 16.21 -7.71
CA VAL A 58 -4.76 16.29 -6.48
C VAL A 58 -6.25 16.23 -6.80
N ARG A 59 -6.74 17.03 -7.75
CA ARG A 59 -8.14 17.06 -8.16
C ARG A 59 -8.63 15.66 -8.59
N ASP A 60 -7.86 14.97 -9.40
CA ASP A 60 -8.28 13.71 -10.03
C ASP A 60 -8.23 12.53 -9.05
N PHE A 61 -7.31 12.55 -8.07
CA PHE A 61 -7.07 11.42 -7.18
C PHE A 61 -7.39 11.68 -5.70
N PHE A 62 -7.75 12.90 -5.31
CA PHE A 62 -8.01 13.23 -3.91
C PHE A 62 -9.02 12.29 -3.24
N LEU A 63 -10.18 12.08 -3.87
CA LEU A 63 -11.21 11.19 -3.30
C LEU A 63 -10.75 9.74 -3.22
N LEU A 64 -9.97 9.26 -4.19
CA LEU A 64 -9.41 7.91 -4.17
C LEU A 64 -8.50 7.70 -2.95
N PHE A 65 -7.56 8.62 -2.72
CA PHE A 65 -6.64 8.52 -1.59
C PHE A 65 -7.36 8.67 -0.25
N MET A 66 -8.31 9.58 -0.16
CA MET A 66 -9.06 9.85 1.06
C MET A 66 -9.95 8.68 1.44
N LEU A 67 -10.76 8.17 0.50
CA LEU A 67 -11.66 7.04 0.74
C LEU A 67 -10.88 5.75 0.97
N GLY A 68 -9.77 5.55 0.26
CA GLY A 68 -8.87 4.41 0.50
C GLY A 68 -8.25 4.44 1.90
N ALA A 69 -7.77 5.61 2.35
CA ALA A 69 -7.24 5.78 3.69
C ALA A 69 -8.32 5.57 4.78
N LEU A 70 -9.52 6.12 4.56
CA LEU A 70 -10.66 5.93 5.45
C LEU A 70 -11.08 4.45 5.54
N PHE A 71 -11.21 3.78 4.40
CA PHE A 71 -11.53 2.35 4.38
C PHE A 71 -10.48 1.54 5.14
N GLY A 72 -9.18 1.77 4.87
CA GLY A 72 -8.09 1.12 5.59
C GLY A 72 -8.15 1.35 7.10
N LYS A 73 -8.50 2.58 7.52
CA LYS A 73 -8.64 2.93 8.94
C LYS A 73 -9.81 2.18 9.59
N LEU A 74 -10.96 2.06 8.92
CA LEU A 74 -12.10 1.29 9.42
C LEU A 74 -11.75 -0.20 9.60
N VAL A 75 -10.98 -0.77 8.68
CA VAL A 75 -10.47 -2.15 8.79
C VAL A 75 -9.51 -2.31 9.97
N GLU A 76 -8.71 -1.27 10.26
CA GLU A 76 -7.78 -1.24 11.40
C GLU A 76 -8.53 -1.16 12.74
N ILE A 77 -9.31 -0.10 12.95
CA ILE A 77 -9.95 0.19 14.26
C ILE A 77 -11.00 -0.84 14.65
N SER A 78 -11.64 -1.50 13.68
CA SER A 78 -12.56 -2.61 13.93
C SER A 78 -11.86 -3.91 14.34
N GLY A 79 -10.53 -4.01 14.19
CA GLY A 79 -9.78 -5.23 14.38
C GLY A 79 -9.93 -6.25 13.23
N ALA A 80 -10.59 -5.88 12.12
CA ALA A 80 -10.81 -6.76 10.97
C ALA A 80 -9.47 -7.22 10.35
N ALA A 81 -8.48 -6.31 10.21
CA ALA A 81 -7.15 -6.66 9.73
C ALA A 81 -6.48 -7.73 10.61
N LYS A 82 -6.61 -7.61 11.94
CA LYS A 82 -6.09 -8.59 12.90
C LYS A 82 -6.81 -9.92 12.80
N SER A 83 -8.13 -9.91 12.58
CA SER A 83 -8.93 -11.14 12.43
C SER A 83 -8.56 -11.92 11.17
N ILE A 84 -8.40 -11.24 10.03
CA ILE A 84 -7.91 -11.82 8.77
C ILE A 84 -6.52 -12.42 9.00
N SER A 85 -5.61 -11.65 9.57
CA SER A 85 -4.23 -12.07 9.80
C SER A 85 -4.14 -13.28 10.74
N THR A 86 -4.92 -13.30 11.81
CA THR A 86 -4.99 -14.43 12.77
C THR A 86 -5.56 -15.68 12.11
N PHE A 87 -6.58 -15.55 11.27
CA PHE A 87 -7.15 -16.66 10.52
C PHE A 87 -6.10 -17.30 9.59
N ILE A 88 -5.38 -16.47 8.82
CA ILE A 88 -4.33 -16.96 7.91
C ILE A 88 -3.19 -17.60 8.70
N PHE A 89 -2.78 -16.98 9.81
CA PHE A 89 -1.79 -17.54 10.72
C PHE A 89 -2.17 -18.98 11.18
N ARG A 90 -3.43 -19.18 11.59
CA ARG A 90 -3.93 -20.48 12.02
C ARG A 90 -4.03 -21.49 10.87
N ALA A 91 -4.42 -21.03 9.67
CA ALA A 91 -4.63 -21.89 8.50
C ALA A 91 -3.31 -22.42 7.91
N PHE A 92 -2.27 -21.58 7.85
CA PHE A 92 -0.99 -21.97 7.23
C PHE A 92 0.01 -22.58 8.21
N GLY A 93 -0.08 -22.22 9.50
CA GLY A 93 0.82 -22.70 10.52
C GLY A 93 2.30 -22.38 10.27
N ASP A 94 3.18 -22.98 11.08
CA ASP A 94 4.62 -22.61 11.06
C ASP A 94 5.35 -23.12 9.81
N ARG A 95 4.90 -24.23 9.24
CA ARG A 95 5.53 -24.84 8.05
C ARG A 95 5.46 -23.94 6.82
N PHE A 96 4.39 -23.19 6.67
CA PHE A 96 4.15 -22.30 5.53
C PHE A 96 4.19 -20.82 5.92
N ALA A 97 4.99 -20.47 6.93
CA ALA A 97 5.07 -19.12 7.49
C ALA A 97 5.29 -18.04 6.42
N ILE A 98 6.20 -18.25 5.47
CA ILE A 98 6.47 -17.29 4.39
C ILE A 98 5.26 -17.14 3.46
N ILE A 99 4.65 -18.25 3.05
CA ILE A 99 3.49 -18.25 2.15
C ILE A 99 2.30 -17.59 2.85
N GLY A 100 2.06 -17.95 4.13
CA GLY A 100 1.01 -17.33 4.95
C GLY A 100 1.19 -15.82 5.08
N LEU A 101 2.41 -15.35 5.33
CA LEU A 101 2.72 -13.92 5.40
C LEU A 101 2.47 -13.21 4.07
N ILE A 102 2.88 -13.79 2.95
CA ILE A 102 2.65 -13.24 1.61
C ILE A 102 1.15 -13.16 1.31
N ILE A 103 0.38 -14.22 1.54
CA ILE A 103 -1.07 -14.25 1.33
C ILE A 103 -1.79 -13.23 2.22
N MET A 104 -1.37 -13.11 3.47
CA MET A 104 -1.87 -12.10 4.42
C MET A 104 -1.69 -10.69 3.84
N GLY A 105 -0.48 -10.38 3.36
CA GLY A 105 -0.17 -9.10 2.72
C GLY A 105 -1.03 -8.85 1.48
N ILE A 106 -1.19 -9.84 0.60
CA ILE A 106 -2.03 -9.74 -0.60
C ILE A 106 -3.47 -9.40 -0.22
N ILE A 107 -4.08 -10.15 0.70
CA ILE A 107 -5.48 -9.94 1.08
C ILE A 107 -5.69 -8.56 1.69
N LEU A 108 -4.82 -8.15 2.62
CA LEU A 108 -4.96 -6.85 3.27
C LEU A 108 -4.80 -5.70 2.28
N THR A 109 -3.79 -5.73 1.44
CA THR A 109 -3.48 -4.60 0.55
C THR A 109 -4.35 -4.55 -0.69
N LEU A 110 -4.76 -5.68 -1.27
CA LEU A 110 -5.78 -5.69 -2.32
C LEU A 110 -7.15 -5.27 -1.78
N GLY A 111 -7.40 -5.52 -0.49
CA GLY A 111 -8.56 -5.02 0.23
C GLY A 111 -8.50 -3.52 0.57
N GLY A 112 -7.42 -2.80 0.21
CA GLY A 112 -7.30 -1.36 0.43
C GLY A 112 -6.66 -0.95 1.74
N VAL A 113 -6.15 -1.89 2.54
CA VAL A 113 -5.44 -1.58 3.79
C VAL A 113 -4.09 -0.94 3.45
N ASN A 114 -3.80 0.19 4.10
CA ASN A 114 -2.54 0.89 3.93
C ASN A 114 -1.34 0.01 4.36
N LEU A 115 -0.21 0.14 3.66
CA LEU A 115 1.02 -0.62 3.93
C LEU A 115 1.47 -0.52 5.39
N PHE A 116 1.46 0.66 5.99
CA PHE A 116 1.89 0.82 7.39
C PHE A 116 0.97 0.10 8.36
N VAL A 117 -0.35 0.19 8.15
CA VAL A 117 -1.36 -0.53 8.95
C VAL A 117 -1.17 -2.05 8.81
N ALA A 118 -0.98 -2.52 7.57
CA ALA A 118 -0.68 -3.92 7.31
C ALA A 118 0.60 -4.36 8.04
N MET A 119 1.66 -3.55 8.04
CA MET A 119 2.91 -3.84 8.74
C MET A 119 2.70 -4.02 10.24
N PHE A 120 2.04 -3.08 10.90
CA PHE A 120 1.79 -3.16 12.35
C PHE A 120 0.92 -4.36 12.73
N THR A 121 -0.02 -4.73 11.87
CA THR A 121 -0.89 -5.89 12.11
C THR A 121 -0.18 -7.22 11.85
N MET A 122 0.62 -7.28 10.78
CA MET A 122 1.28 -8.52 10.32
C MET A 122 2.55 -8.82 11.12
N TYR A 123 3.29 -7.80 11.55
CA TYR A 123 4.60 -7.97 12.17
C TYR A 123 4.57 -8.86 13.42
N PRO A 124 3.71 -8.65 14.43
CA PRO A 124 3.68 -9.52 15.61
C PRO A 124 3.34 -10.97 15.27
N LEU A 125 2.40 -11.18 14.33
CA LEU A 125 2.00 -12.51 13.87
C LEU A 125 3.13 -13.20 13.10
N ALA A 126 3.79 -12.45 12.20
CA ALA A 126 4.93 -12.95 11.44
C ALA A 126 6.09 -13.34 12.36
N MET A 127 6.39 -12.52 13.38
CA MET A 127 7.46 -12.84 14.33
C MET A 127 7.14 -14.11 15.14
N ALA A 128 5.88 -14.32 15.52
CA ALA A 128 5.46 -15.55 16.17
C ALA A 128 5.63 -16.78 15.25
N MET A 129 5.27 -16.67 13.96
CA MET A 129 5.49 -17.73 12.98
C MET A 129 6.98 -17.99 12.73
N PHE A 130 7.78 -16.92 12.57
CA PHE A 130 9.20 -17.02 12.27
C PHE A 130 9.98 -17.63 13.43
N ARG A 131 9.63 -17.28 14.69
CA ARG A 131 10.20 -17.90 15.89
C ARG A 131 9.98 -19.42 15.90
N ARG A 132 8.75 -19.88 15.63
CA ARG A 132 8.43 -21.32 15.61
C ARG A 132 9.05 -22.05 14.43
N ALA A 133 9.14 -21.41 13.27
CA ALA A 133 9.71 -21.96 12.06
C ALA A 133 11.24 -21.81 11.97
N ASP A 134 11.86 -21.16 12.98
CA ASP A 134 13.28 -20.80 13.01
C ASP A 134 13.73 -20.09 11.73
N ILE A 135 13.02 -18.99 11.39
CA ILE A 135 13.32 -18.17 10.24
C ILE A 135 13.94 -16.86 10.71
N PRO A 136 15.10 -16.45 10.18
CA PRO A 136 15.75 -15.19 10.58
C PRO A 136 14.82 -14.00 10.36
N ARG A 137 14.70 -13.14 11.35
CA ARG A 137 13.84 -11.95 11.41
C ARG A 137 14.00 -11.02 10.20
N LYS A 138 15.21 -10.83 9.72
CA LYS A 138 15.54 -9.97 8.57
C LYS A 138 14.79 -10.32 7.29
N ILE A 139 14.30 -11.57 7.16
CA ILE A 139 13.55 -12.04 6.00
C ILE A 139 12.12 -11.48 5.98
N PHE A 140 11.62 -10.98 7.12
CA PHE A 140 10.29 -10.37 7.20
C PHE A 140 10.06 -9.30 6.14
N ALA A 141 10.98 -8.35 6.00
CA ALA A 141 10.83 -7.25 5.05
C ALA A 141 10.62 -7.75 3.62
N ALA A 142 11.42 -8.75 3.18
CA ALA A 142 11.30 -9.32 1.85
C ALA A 142 9.92 -10.00 1.64
N ALA A 143 9.51 -10.86 2.54
CA ALA A 143 8.21 -11.55 2.45
C ALA A 143 7.02 -10.57 2.55
N TYR A 144 7.12 -9.56 3.41
CA TYR A 144 6.14 -8.49 3.55
C TYR A 144 5.97 -7.69 2.25
N PHE A 145 7.08 -7.26 1.62
CA PHE A 145 7.01 -6.53 0.35
C PHE A 145 6.46 -7.39 -0.78
N VAL A 146 6.82 -8.66 -0.86
CA VAL A 146 6.25 -9.58 -1.87
C VAL A 146 4.74 -9.70 -1.70
N GLY A 147 4.24 -9.81 -0.48
CA GLY A 147 2.79 -9.86 -0.20
C GLY A 147 2.10 -8.54 -0.48
N CYS A 148 2.53 -7.47 0.19
CA CYS A 148 1.81 -6.21 0.18
C CYS A 148 1.97 -5.39 -1.11
N VAL A 149 3.13 -5.43 -1.75
CA VAL A 149 3.44 -4.64 -2.95
C VAL A 149 3.40 -5.51 -4.21
N GLY A 150 3.78 -6.78 -4.08
CA GLY A 150 3.89 -7.69 -5.20
C GLY A 150 2.60 -7.82 -6.02
N ALA A 151 1.46 -8.01 -5.39
CA ALA A 151 0.18 -8.12 -6.08
C ALA A 151 -0.37 -6.76 -6.51
N THR A 152 -0.36 -5.76 -5.63
CA THR A 152 -0.99 -4.44 -5.87
C THR A 152 -0.39 -3.69 -7.05
N MET A 153 0.87 -3.93 -7.39
CA MET A 153 1.55 -3.25 -8.51
C MET A 153 1.15 -3.76 -9.89
N THR A 154 0.61 -4.96 -10.00
CA THR A 154 0.33 -5.59 -11.32
C THR A 154 -1.03 -6.27 -11.40
N ALA A 155 -1.71 -6.52 -10.26
CA ALA A 155 -3.02 -7.19 -10.28
C ALA A 155 -4.07 -6.29 -10.91
N PRO A 156 -4.72 -6.71 -12.01
CA PRO A 156 -5.86 -6.01 -12.58
C PRO A 156 -7.07 -6.10 -11.64
N PHE A 157 -8.13 -5.38 -11.96
CA PHE A 157 -9.42 -5.42 -11.24
C PHE A 157 -9.39 -4.87 -9.81
N THR A 158 -8.31 -4.21 -9.39
CA THR A 158 -8.17 -3.67 -8.03
C THR A 158 -8.30 -2.15 -8.02
N PRO A 159 -8.78 -1.54 -6.91
CA PRO A 159 -8.86 -0.09 -6.76
C PRO A 159 -7.50 0.54 -6.43
N SER A 160 -6.40 -0.10 -6.85
CA SER A 160 -5.06 0.42 -6.62
C SER A 160 -4.77 1.65 -7.47
N ILE A 161 -3.89 2.54 -6.98
CA ILE A 161 -3.50 3.74 -7.72
C ILE A 161 -2.85 3.41 -9.07
N GLN A 162 -2.16 2.28 -9.18
CA GLN A 162 -1.54 1.80 -10.40
C GLN A 162 -2.57 1.48 -11.50
N ASN A 163 -3.75 1.01 -11.11
CA ASN A 163 -4.86 0.79 -12.03
C ASN A 163 -5.68 2.06 -12.27
N ALA A 164 -5.81 2.92 -11.26
CA ALA A 164 -6.59 4.14 -11.33
C ALA A 164 -5.93 5.20 -12.23
N THR A 165 -4.61 5.39 -12.12
CA THR A 165 -3.89 6.43 -12.88
C THR A 165 -4.06 6.30 -14.40
N PRO A 166 -3.88 5.12 -15.03
CA PRO A 166 -4.09 4.97 -16.48
C PRO A 166 -5.54 5.27 -16.90
N THR A 167 -6.53 5.05 -16.05
CA THR A 167 -7.92 5.34 -16.42
C THR A 167 -8.16 6.84 -16.66
N VAL A 168 -7.49 7.70 -15.91
CA VAL A 168 -7.60 9.14 -16.03
C VAL A 168 -6.86 9.66 -17.26
N TYR A 169 -5.60 9.25 -17.43
CA TYR A 169 -4.74 9.81 -18.48
C TYR A 169 -4.90 9.14 -19.85
N LEU A 170 -5.29 7.86 -19.89
CA LEU A 170 -5.38 7.08 -21.12
C LEU A 170 -6.83 6.69 -21.48
N GLY A 171 -7.81 7.07 -20.67
CA GLY A 171 -9.23 6.71 -20.88
C GLY A 171 -9.48 5.20 -20.85
N THR A 172 -8.61 4.42 -20.21
CA THR A 172 -8.73 2.95 -20.09
C THR A 172 -9.64 2.57 -18.92
N THR A 173 -9.83 1.28 -18.70
CA THR A 173 -10.53 0.75 -17.51
C THR A 173 -9.53 0.07 -16.58
N VAL A 174 -9.90 -0.12 -15.30
CA VAL A 174 -9.08 -0.88 -14.34
C VAL A 174 -8.83 -2.34 -14.77
N ALA A 175 -9.55 -2.82 -15.76
CA ALA A 175 -9.46 -4.14 -16.35
C ALA A 175 -8.75 -4.16 -17.72
N ALA A 176 -8.27 -3.03 -18.24
CA ALA A 176 -7.72 -2.92 -19.59
C ALA A 176 -6.57 -3.90 -19.86
N ALA A 177 -5.73 -4.19 -18.86
CA ALA A 177 -4.64 -5.15 -18.94
C ALA A 177 -4.96 -6.47 -18.21
N ALA A 178 -6.21 -6.97 -18.27
CA ALA A 178 -6.65 -8.12 -17.49
C ALA A 178 -5.76 -9.36 -17.66
N VAL A 179 -5.57 -9.81 -18.89
CA VAL A 179 -4.77 -11.03 -19.18
C VAL A 179 -3.28 -10.82 -18.90
N PRO A 180 -2.59 -9.84 -19.50
CA PRO A 180 -1.17 -9.64 -19.23
C PRO A 180 -0.89 -9.26 -17.78
N GLY A 181 -1.76 -8.48 -17.13
CA GLY A 181 -1.65 -8.12 -15.72
C GLY A 181 -1.79 -9.34 -14.80
N MET A 182 -2.72 -10.24 -15.07
CA MET A 182 -2.88 -11.48 -14.31
C MET A 182 -1.67 -12.39 -14.46
N ILE A 183 -1.21 -12.61 -15.68
CA ILE A 183 -0.02 -13.42 -15.97
C ILE A 183 1.20 -12.83 -15.25
N SER A 184 1.43 -11.52 -15.40
CA SER A 184 2.53 -10.81 -14.73
C SER A 184 2.46 -10.93 -13.21
N THR A 185 1.27 -10.78 -12.62
CA THR A 185 1.06 -10.91 -11.18
C THR A 185 1.41 -12.31 -10.70
N VAL A 186 0.88 -13.35 -11.36
CA VAL A 186 1.14 -14.75 -10.98
C VAL A 186 2.64 -15.08 -11.13
N LEU A 187 3.25 -14.78 -12.27
CA LEU A 187 4.67 -15.04 -12.51
C LEU A 187 5.55 -14.32 -11.47
N LYS A 188 5.28 -13.04 -11.21
CA LYS A 188 6.00 -12.26 -10.23
C LYS A 188 5.85 -12.84 -8.82
N LEU A 189 4.64 -13.17 -8.39
CA LEU A 189 4.39 -13.73 -7.06
C LEU A 189 5.09 -15.10 -6.91
N VAL A 190 5.00 -15.97 -7.92
CA VAL A 190 5.68 -17.27 -7.91
C VAL A 190 7.20 -17.09 -7.84
N PHE A 191 7.77 -16.25 -8.71
CA PHE A 191 9.21 -16.01 -8.75
C PHE A 191 9.72 -15.37 -7.44
N CYS A 192 9.06 -14.30 -6.96
CA CYS A 192 9.48 -13.62 -5.75
C CYS A 192 9.30 -14.50 -4.50
N THR A 193 8.21 -15.28 -4.42
CA THR A 193 8.00 -16.24 -3.32
C THR A 193 9.08 -17.34 -3.34
N ALA A 194 9.36 -17.90 -4.51
CA ALA A 194 10.43 -18.90 -4.66
C ALA A 194 11.80 -18.32 -4.27
N TYR A 195 12.09 -17.08 -4.66
CA TYR A 195 13.31 -16.37 -4.26
C TYR A 195 13.39 -16.18 -2.75
N VAL A 196 12.32 -15.71 -2.10
CA VAL A 196 12.32 -15.55 -0.62
C VAL A 196 12.50 -16.90 0.06
N MET A 197 11.85 -17.96 -0.41
CA MET A 197 12.04 -19.31 0.14
C MET A 197 13.49 -19.81 -0.06
N TRP A 198 14.09 -19.51 -1.20
CA TRP A 198 15.51 -19.81 -1.44
C TRP A 198 16.42 -19.04 -0.46
N VAL A 199 16.14 -17.75 -0.20
CA VAL A 199 16.88 -16.94 0.79
C VAL A 199 16.73 -17.55 2.19
N VAL A 200 15.53 -17.99 2.59
CA VAL A 200 15.31 -18.70 3.86
C VAL A 200 16.18 -19.94 3.94
N LYS A 201 16.14 -20.80 2.90
CA LYS A 201 16.96 -22.01 2.86
C LYS A 201 18.46 -21.71 2.96
N ARG A 202 18.91 -20.67 2.23
CA ARG A 202 20.33 -20.24 2.26
C ARG A 202 20.72 -19.70 3.64
N ALA A 203 19.87 -18.95 4.31
CA ALA A 203 20.11 -18.45 5.66
C ALA A 203 20.24 -19.60 6.66
N LYS A 204 19.32 -20.57 6.63
CA LYS A 204 19.36 -21.78 7.47
C LYS A 204 20.65 -22.58 7.23
N ASN A 205 21.08 -22.74 5.98
CA ASN A 205 22.32 -23.44 5.64
C ASN A 205 23.59 -22.71 6.14
N ARG A 206 23.48 -21.42 6.46
CA ARG A 206 24.55 -20.62 7.06
C ARG A 206 24.51 -20.62 8.59
N GLY A 207 23.58 -21.37 9.20
CA GLY A 207 23.40 -21.37 10.65
C GLY A 207 22.75 -20.10 11.18
N GLU A 208 22.03 -19.34 10.34
CA GLU A 208 21.29 -18.18 10.79
C GLU A 208 19.95 -18.63 11.38
N HIS A 209 19.70 -18.22 12.60
CA HIS A 209 18.51 -18.57 13.39
C HIS A 209 17.64 -17.33 13.64
N PHE A 210 16.45 -17.56 14.21
CA PHE A 210 15.60 -16.48 14.68
C PHE A 210 16.27 -15.77 15.86
N GLU A 211 16.43 -14.45 15.78
CA GLU A 211 17.01 -13.62 16.84
C GLU A 211 15.90 -13.02 17.69
N GLU A 212 15.95 -13.24 19.00
CA GLU A 212 15.05 -12.58 19.95
C GLU A 212 15.57 -11.18 20.28
N LEU A 213 14.67 -10.20 20.27
CA LEU A 213 14.99 -8.84 20.76
C LEU A 213 14.53 -8.71 22.20
N GLU A 214 15.37 -8.09 23.04
CA GLU A 214 15.02 -7.76 24.42
C GLU A 214 13.76 -6.87 24.45
N GLY A 215 12.76 -7.23 25.25
CA GLY A 215 11.51 -6.47 25.42
C GLY A 215 10.36 -6.85 24.46
N GLU A 216 10.50 -7.85 23.61
CA GLU A 216 9.36 -8.34 22.82
C GLU A 216 8.38 -9.19 23.63
N ALA A 217 7.09 -8.96 23.39
CA ALA A 217 6.02 -9.75 24.02
C ALA A 217 6.14 -11.25 23.66
N PRO A 218 5.87 -12.15 24.62
CA PRO A 218 5.93 -13.60 24.36
C PRO A 218 5.02 -14.02 23.22
N ALA A 219 5.51 -14.91 22.35
CA ALA A 219 4.73 -15.45 21.21
C ALA A 219 3.42 -16.15 21.62
N THR A 220 3.28 -16.54 22.88
CA THR A 220 2.09 -17.16 23.47
C THR A 220 0.86 -16.23 23.51
N GLU A 221 1.04 -14.93 23.44
CA GLU A 221 -0.07 -13.96 23.37
C GLU A 221 -0.54 -13.66 21.95
N VAL A 222 0.27 -14.02 20.97
CA VAL A 222 -0.02 -13.79 19.56
C VAL A 222 -0.94 -14.90 19.06
N GLY A 223 -2.15 -14.54 18.66
CA GLY A 223 -3.16 -15.50 18.16
C GLY A 223 -4.28 -15.81 19.16
N LYS A 224 -4.29 -15.21 20.37
CA LYS A 224 -5.52 -15.15 21.18
C LYS A 224 -6.61 -14.46 20.38
N GLU A 225 -7.87 -14.84 20.63
CA GLU A 225 -9.04 -14.34 19.89
C GLU A 225 -8.97 -12.81 19.71
N SER A 226 -9.07 -12.40 18.44
CA SER A 226 -9.18 -10.97 18.14
C SER A 226 -10.53 -10.49 18.64
N SER A 227 -10.56 -9.37 19.31
CA SER A 227 -11.81 -8.67 19.67
C SER A 227 -12.56 -8.13 18.44
N GLY A 228 -12.06 -8.40 17.23
CA GLY A 228 -12.62 -7.94 15.97
C GLY A 228 -13.70 -8.87 15.40
N PRO A 229 -14.29 -8.49 14.25
CA PRO A 229 -15.28 -9.29 13.54
C PRO A 229 -14.68 -10.63 13.09
N SER A 230 -15.53 -11.63 12.79
CA SER A 230 -15.04 -12.90 12.24
C SER A 230 -14.23 -12.68 10.95
N ALA A 231 -13.30 -13.57 10.63
CA ALA A 231 -12.45 -13.44 9.45
C ALA A 231 -13.29 -13.30 8.16
N LEU A 232 -14.42 -14.01 8.07
CA LEU A 232 -15.34 -13.89 6.93
C LEU A 232 -15.99 -12.50 6.89
N ALA A 233 -16.54 -12.02 8.01
CA ALA A 233 -17.12 -10.67 8.09
C ALA A 233 -16.08 -9.58 7.78
N SER A 234 -14.81 -9.84 8.13
CA SER A 234 -13.70 -8.92 7.88
C SER A 234 -13.36 -8.77 6.38
N VAL A 235 -13.58 -9.80 5.59
CA VAL A 235 -13.30 -9.79 4.13
C VAL A 235 -14.48 -9.23 3.32
N LEU A 236 -15.71 -9.34 3.82
CA LEU A 236 -16.92 -8.95 3.07
C LEU A 236 -16.90 -7.52 2.52
N PRO A 237 -16.53 -6.46 3.27
CA PRO A 237 -16.46 -5.10 2.69
C PRO A 237 -15.46 -4.98 1.55
N MET A 238 -14.32 -5.71 1.60
CA MET A 238 -13.34 -5.75 0.51
C MET A 238 -13.94 -6.41 -0.73
N LEU A 239 -14.68 -7.50 -0.56
CA LEU A 239 -15.41 -8.15 -1.65
C LEU A 239 -16.48 -7.24 -2.25
N VAL A 240 -17.19 -6.44 -1.45
CA VAL A 240 -18.15 -5.45 -1.93
C VAL A 240 -17.47 -4.43 -2.85
N ILE A 241 -16.30 -3.90 -2.48
CA ILE A 241 -15.54 -3.00 -3.35
C ILE A 241 -15.27 -3.67 -4.70
N LEU A 242 -14.72 -4.89 -4.68
CA LEU A 242 -14.36 -5.60 -5.91
C LEU A 242 -15.59 -5.94 -6.76
N LEU A 243 -16.70 -6.32 -6.17
CA LEU A 243 -17.96 -6.60 -6.88
C LEU A 243 -18.55 -5.34 -7.51
N VAL A 244 -18.62 -4.23 -6.77
CA VAL A 244 -19.14 -2.98 -7.28
C VAL A 244 -18.25 -2.44 -8.41
N LEU A 245 -16.93 -2.54 -8.28
CA LEU A 245 -15.96 -2.09 -9.27
C LEU A 245 -16.03 -2.94 -10.56
N ASN A 246 -16.05 -4.26 -10.44
CA ASN A 246 -15.82 -5.16 -11.59
C ASN A 246 -17.11 -5.75 -12.15
N VAL A 247 -18.10 -6.07 -11.32
CA VAL A 247 -19.37 -6.66 -11.76
C VAL A 247 -20.39 -5.56 -12.08
N ALA A 248 -20.59 -4.62 -11.14
CA ALA A 248 -21.47 -3.49 -11.38
C ALA A 248 -20.82 -2.39 -12.25
N LYS A 249 -19.52 -2.52 -12.60
CA LYS A 249 -18.76 -1.60 -13.46
C LYS A 249 -18.86 -0.13 -13.00
N GLN A 250 -18.95 0.09 -11.69
CA GLN A 250 -19.02 1.44 -11.15
C GLN A 250 -17.61 2.07 -11.02
N PRO A 251 -17.52 3.40 -11.03
CA PRO A 251 -16.26 4.10 -10.77
C PRO A 251 -15.63 3.69 -9.44
N ILE A 252 -14.27 3.79 -9.35
CA ILE A 252 -13.50 3.41 -8.15
C ILE A 252 -14.00 4.13 -6.89
N VAL A 253 -14.32 5.44 -7.01
CA VAL A 253 -14.82 6.26 -5.90
C VAL A 253 -16.14 5.69 -5.36
N THR A 254 -17.09 5.37 -6.24
CA THR A 254 -18.37 4.76 -5.85
C THR A 254 -18.17 3.39 -5.21
N SER A 255 -17.23 2.60 -5.73
CA SER A 255 -16.89 1.27 -5.20
C SER A 255 -16.31 1.36 -3.79
N LEU A 256 -15.41 2.32 -3.54
CA LEU A 256 -14.86 2.57 -2.21
C LEU A 256 -15.93 3.06 -1.23
N LEU A 257 -16.83 3.94 -1.65
CA LEU A 257 -17.97 4.37 -0.82
C LEU A 257 -18.86 3.19 -0.44
N ALA A 258 -19.19 2.30 -1.38
CA ALA A 258 -19.95 1.09 -1.09
C ALA A 258 -19.22 0.18 -0.09
N GLY A 259 -17.89 0.03 -0.22
CA GLY A 259 -17.06 -0.70 0.73
C GLY A 259 -17.03 -0.08 2.12
N ILE A 260 -16.98 1.26 2.22
CA ILE A 260 -17.04 1.99 3.49
C ILE A 260 -18.38 1.76 4.16
N VAL A 261 -19.49 1.88 3.42
CA VAL A 261 -20.84 1.59 3.96
C VAL A 261 -20.93 0.14 4.45
N ALA A 262 -20.45 -0.81 3.66
CA ALA A 262 -20.39 -2.21 4.06
C ALA A 262 -19.51 -2.40 5.32
N ALA A 263 -18.37 -1.72 5.42
CA ALA A 263 -17.52 -1.78 6.61
C ALA A 263 -18.27 -1.28 7.86
N PHE A 264 -19.00 -0.17 7.77
CA PHE A 264 -19.84 0.28 8.86
C PHE A 264 -20.88 -0.76 9.28
N VAL A 265 -21.53 -1.44 8.33
CA VAL A 265 -22.55 -2.46 8.60
C VAL A 265 -21.92 -3.69 9.27
N PHE A 266 -20.86 -4.25 8.66
CA PHE A 266 -20.26 -5.51 9.15
C PHE A 266 -19.39 -5.34 10.39
N TYR A 267 -18.81 -4.14 10.60
CA TYR A 267 -17.90 -3.87 11.72
C TYR A 267 -18.57 -3.08 12.84
N PHE A 268 -19.85 -2.72 12.73
CA PHE A 268 -20.56 -1.84 13.66
C PHE A 268 -20.36 -2.20 15.15
N LYS A 269 -20.47 -3.49 15.47
CA LYS A 269 -20.30 -4.00 16.84
C LYS A 269 -18.87 -3.93 17.40
N HIS A 270 -17.89 -3.74 16.51
CA HIS A 270 -16.46 -3.77 16.83
C HIS A 270 -15.81 -2.39 16.67
N MET A 271 -16.60 -1.39 16.31
CA MET A 271 -16.13 -0.01 16.23
C MET A 271 -16.19 0.67 17.59
N PRO A 272 -15.37 1.70 17.82
CA PRO A 272 -15.52 2.56 18.98
C PRO A 272 -16.94 3.11 19.07
N HIS A 273 -17.52 3.13 20.26
CA HIS A 273 -18.91 3.60 20.47
C HIS A 273 -18.99 5.13 20.59
N SER A 274 -17.87 5.82 20.75
CA SER A 274 -17.82 7.27 20.87
C SER A 274 -17.68 7.92 19.48
N LEU A 275 -18.65 8.78 19.14
CA LEU A 275 -18.56 9.59 17.90
C LEU A 275 -17.29 10.47 17.88
N LYS A 276 -16.81 10.90 19.05
CA LYS A 276 -15.58 11.69 19.17
C LYS A 276 -14.35 10.87 18.77
N GLU A 277 -14.27 9.61 19.19
CA GLU A 277 -13.18 8.71 18.81
C GLU A 277 -13.21 8.40 17.31
N ILE A 278 -14.38 8.05 16.78
CA ILE A 278 -14.54 7.80 15.34
C ILE A 278 -14.13 9.05 14.54
N SER A 279 -14.54 10.25 14.97
CA SER A 279 -14.18 11.50 14.30
C SER A 279 -12.68 11.76 14.32
N ALA A 280 -11.99 11.49 15.43
CA ALA A 280 -10.53 11.62 15.52
C ALA A 280 -9.82 10.64 14.56
N GLU A 281 -10.24 9.38 14.53
CA GLU A 281 -9.68 8.35 13.66
C GLU A 281 -9.92 8.66 12.16
N VAL A 282 -11.09 9.17 11.83
CA VAL A 282 -11.40 9.68 10.48
C VAL A 282 -10.49 10.84 10.11
N GLN A 283 -10.29 11.78 11.03
CA GLN A 283 -9.40 12.92 10.80
C GLN A 283 -7.96 12.47 10.56
N ASP A 284 -7.44 11.52 11.34
CA ASP A 284 -6.10 10.97 11.14
C ASP A 284 -5.96 10.25 9.78
N SER A 285 -7.01 9.54 9.34
CA SER A 285 -7.02 8.92 8.02
C SER A 285 -6.99 9.96 6.90
N VAL A 286 -7.68 11.08 7.07
CA VAL A 286 -7.66 12.22 6.13
C VAL A 286 -6.23 12.78 6.02
N PHE A 287 -5.56 13.03 7.14
CA PHE A 287 -4.19 13.51 7.14
C PHE A 287 -3.20 12.52 6.48
N SER A 288 -3.37 11.23 6.72
CA SER A 288 -2.58 10.19 6.07
C SER A 288 -2.77 10.18 4.55
N GLY A 289 -4.02 10.31 4.09
CA GLY A 289 -4.36 10.44 2.67
C GLY A 289 -3.75 11.70 2.03
N LEU A 290 -3.87 12.86 2.71
CA LEU A 290 -3.27 14.12 2.27
C LEU A 290 -1.74 14.04 2.15
N LYS A 291 -1.08 13.43 3.12
CA LYS A 291 0.37 13.22 3.06
C LYS A 291 0.76 12.37 1.85
N THR A 292 0.05 11.30 1.60
CA THR A 292 0.34 10.38 0.49
C THR A 292 0.11 11.04 -0.87
N ILE A 293 -1.03 11.72 -1.05
CA ILE A 293 -1.34 12.39 -2.32
C ILE A 293 -0.39 13.55 -2.59
N SER A 294 0.03 14.32 -1.57
CA SER A 294 0.96 15.44 -1.74
C SER A 294 2.31 14.98 -2.29
N ILE A 295 2.82 13.84 -1.83
CA ILE A 295 4.07 13.26 -2.32
C ILE A 295 3.96 12.87 -3.80
N THR A 296 2.85 12.23 -4.20
CA THR A 296 2.64 11.79 -5.58
C THR A 296 2.33 12.96 -6.51
N ALA A 297 1.54 13.93 -6.03
CA ALA A 297 1.24 15.16 -6.76
C ALA A 297 2.51 16.01 -7.03
N ALA A 298 3.45 16.01 -6.07
CA ALA A 298 4.74 16.69 -6.27
C ALA A 298 5.54 16.03 -7.41
N ALA A 299 5.49 14.71 -7.51
CA ALA A 299 6.11 14.02 -8.66
C ALA A 299 5.38 14.33 -9.98
N ALA A 300 4.05 14.46 -9.98
CA ALA A 300 3.28 14.86 -11.16
C ALA A 300 3.58 16.31 -11.56
N GLY A 301 3.72 17.22 -10.60
CA GLY A 301 4.17 18.61 -10.85
C GLY A 301 5.54 18.67 -11.49
N TYR A 302 6.51 17.88 -10.99
CA TYR A 302 7.81 17.73 -11.62
C TYR A 302 7.70 17.18 -13.04
N GLY A 303 6.87 16.14 -13.25
CA GLY A 303 6.61 15.59 -14.58
C GLY A 303 6.00 16.60 -15.57
N ALA A 304 5.24 17.57 -15.10
CA ALA A 304 4.70 18.64 -15.96
C ALA A 304 5.77 19.64 -16.43
N VAL A 305 6.85 19.83 -15.65
CA VAL A 305 7.98 20.70 -16.02
C VAL A 305 8.96 19.98 -16.95
N VAL A 306 9.05 18.64 -16.85
CA VAL A 306 9.90 17.77 -17.68
C VAL A 306 9.32 17.55 -19.06
#